data_e873f2e9c19fb187ceeb211b9eb0f435
#
_entry.id   e873f2e9c19fb187ceeb211b9eb0f435
#
_cell.length_a   1.000
_cell.length_b   1.000
_cell.length_c   1.000
_cell.angle_alpha   90.00
_cell.angle_beta   90.00
_cell.angle_gamma   90.00
#
_symmetry.space_group_name_H-M   'P 1'
#
loop_
_entity.id
_entity.type
_entity.pdbx_description
1 polymer ?
#
loop_
_entity_poly.entity_id
_entity_poly.type
_entity_poly.pdbx_seq_one_letter_code
_entity_poly.pdbx_strand_id
1 'polypeptide(L)'
;MQRRELPQYPYPKAAEEFLASLYFCPRYAFQALRPLMKRLVLGITAHVDAGKTTLAEALLYRTGEIRKLGRVDHQTAFLDTHPMERGRGITIFAHQAMLEYQNAAYTLLDTPGHVDFSAETERTMQVLDYAILVISGTDGVQSHTETIWKLLERYHVPVFLFVNKMDLAGADAAAVLSQLQQRLSNRCVDFSDDGTDAFYERTALLEEAWMEHFLEHGCLSREQLSKGIASRRLIPCYFGSALKLEGVDAFLNGLHQYTLSLPYPEQFGARIFKIAADEKGNRLSYLKITGGTLRVRDAVSYTAGDKTAMQEKVSQIRIYAGAKYETADSAPAGTVCAVTGLSRTYAGQGLGITENGAEPLLEPVLHYGIHLPEQVHPTDALKQLSQLEEEDPALHIVWDEQAGQIQMQLMGEVQLEILQRLIACLLYTSPNPRDRG
;
A
#
# COMPACT_ATOMS: atom_id res chain seq x y z
N MET A 1 -1.30 -57.18 4.02
CA MET A 1 -1.43 -55.72 3.84
C MET A 1 -0.39 -55.27 2.84
N GLN A 2 -0.79 -55.13 1.57
CA GLN A 2 0.12 -54.79 0.45
C GLN A 2 0.27 -53.28 0.39
N ARG A 3 1.52 -52.78 0.45
CA ARG A 3 1.85 -51.41 0.10
C ARG A 3 1.76 -51.28 -1.44
N ARG A 4 0.89 -50.40 -1.93
CA ARG A 4 0.88 -50.00 -3.32
C ARG A 4 2.02 -49.02 -3.56
N GLU A 5 2.98 -49.39 -4.39
CA GLU A 5 4.03 -48.53 -4.93
C GLU A 5 3.42 -47.57 -5.95
N LEU A 6 3.79 -46.29 -5.84
CA LEU A 6 3.46 -45.24 -6.80
C LEU A 6 4.40 -45.35 -8.03
N PRO A 7 3.96 -45.09 -9.25
CA PRO A 7 4.81 -45.18 -10.41
C PRO A 7 5.90 -44.12 -10.44
N GLN A 8 7.15 -44.55 -10.56
CA GLN A 8 8.32 -43.69 -10.82
C GLN A 8 8.29 -43.22 -12.26
N TYR A 9 8.13 -41.90 -12.48
CA TYR A 9 8.42 -41.27 -13.75
C TYR A 9 9.90 -40.88 -13.80
N PRO A 10 10.66 -41.23 -14.84
CA PRO A 10 12.07 -40.87 -14.95
C PRO A 10 12.19 -39.41 -15.40
N TYR A 11 12.59 -38.54 -14.51
CA TYR A 11 13.03 -37.18 -14.86
C TYR A 11 14.45 -37.26 -15.46
N PRO A 12 14.74 -36.53 -16.57
CA PRO A 12 16.11 -36.48 -17.10
C PRO A 12 17.04 -35.78 -16.12
N LYS A 13 18.31 -36.31 -16.00
CA LYS A 13 19.34 -35.79 -15.10
C LYS A 13 19.59 -34.27 -15.20
N ALA A 14 19.32 -33.67 -16.34
CA ALA A 14 19.37 -32.22 -16.57
C ALA A 14 18.38 -31.42 -15.69
N ALA A 15 17.28 -32.04 -15.25
CA ALA A 15 16.32 -31.40 -14.35
C ALA A 15 16.81 -31.37 -12.89
N GLU A 16 17.59 -32.37 -12.46
CA GLU A 16 18.16 -32.40 -11.13
C GLU A 16 19.34 -31.41 -10.97
N GLU A 17 20.19 -31.23 -12.00
CA GLU A 17 21.23 -30.20 -12.00
C GLU A 17 20.67 -28.80 -12.10
N PHE A 18 19.56 -28.60 -12.81
CA PHE A 18 18.84 -27.33 -12.85
C PHE A 18 18.16 -27.02 -11.50
N LEU A 19 17.57 -28.03 -10.83
CA LEU A 19 17.01 -27.89 -9.49
C LEU A 19 18.08 -27.65 -8.41
N ALA A 20 19.27 -28.25 -8.55
CA ALA A 20 20.37 -28.04 -7.61
C ALA A 20 20.99 -26.63 -7.72
N SER A 21 20.96 -26.01 -8.90
CA SER A 21 21.37 -24.61 -9.07
C SER A 21 20.34 -23.60 -8.50
N LEU A 22 19.10 -24.05 -8.22
CA LEU A 22 18.02 -23.25 -7.65
C LEU A 22 18.02 -23.18 -6.12
N TYR A 23 18.91 -23.91 -5.44
CA TYR A 23 19.00 -23.90 -3.96
C TYR A 23 19.55 -22.59 -3.36
N PHE A 24 19.91 -21.62 -4.19
CA PHE A 24 20.32 -20.28 -3.76
C PHE A 24 19.40 -19.17 -4.31
N CYS A 25 18.14 -19.49 -4.59
CA CYS A 25 17.19 -18.47 -5.06
C CYS A 25 16.44 -17.86 -3.86
N PRO A 26 16.49 -16.54 -3.66
CA PRO A 26 15.74 -15.88 -2.61
C PRO A 26 14.24 -16.18 -2.73
N ARG A 27 13.56 -16.32 -1.60
CA ARG A 27 12.14 -16.72 -1.50
C ARG A 27 11.19 -15.95 -2.42
N TYR A 28 11.51 -14.69 -2.73
CA TYR A 28 10.68 -13.78 -3.52
C TYR A 28 10.91 -13.84 -5.05
N ALA A 29 12.08 -14.23 -5.50
CA ALA A 29 12.32 -14.47 -6.93
C ALA A 29 11.53 -15.69 -7.45
N PHE A 30 11.20 -16.64 -6.56
CA PHE A 30 10.36 -17.80 -6.87
C PHE A 30 8.87 -17.43 -7.08
N GLN A 31 8.40 -16.30 -6.51
CA GLN A 31 7.02 -15.82 -6.66
C GLN A 31 6.75 -15.32 -8.09
N ALA A 32 7.74 -14.75 -8.77
CA ALA A 32 7.58 -14.27 -10.14
C ALA A 32 7.33 -15.39 -11.17
N LEU A 33 7.63 -16.64 -10.82
CA LEU A 33 7.60 -17.80 -11.73
C LEU A 33 6.38 -18.73 -11.53
N ARG A 34 5.46 -18.47 -10.59
CA ARG A 34 4.24 -19.26 -10.41
C ARG A 34 3.06 -18.66 -11.22
N PRO A 35 2.69 -19.21 -12.38
CA PRO A 35 1.71 -18.58 -13.28
C PRO A 35 0.25 -18.61 -12.80
N LEU A 36 -0.07 -19.27 -11.70
CA LEU A 36 -1.45 -19.47 -11.19
C LEU A 36 -1.71 -18.88 -9.79
N MET A 37 -0.80 -18.07 -9.27
CA MET A 37 -0.95 -17.50 -7.94
C MET A 37 -1.78 -16.20 -8.01
N LYS A 38 -2.84 -16.12 -7.22
CA LYS A 38 -3.60 -14.89 -7.01
C LYS A 38 -2.66 -13.81 -6.47
N ARG A 39 -2.53 -12.67 -7.14
CA ARG A 39 -1.71 -11.52 -6.71
C ARG A 39 -2.59 -10.32 -6.52
N LEU A 40 -2.52 -9.70 -5.35
CA LEU A 40 -3.31 -8.53 -5.02
C LEU A 40 -2.48 -7.53 -4.22
N VAL A 41 -2.74 -6.26 -4.44
CA VAL A 41 -2.18 -5.15 -3.69
C VAL A 41 -3.22 -4.68 -2.68
N LEU A 42 -2.91 -4.85 -1.40
CA LEU A 42 -3.76 -4.48 -0.28
C LEU A 42 -3.22 -3.20 0.37
N GLY A 43 -4.00 -2.14 0.44
CA GLY A 43 -3.65 -0.97 1.25
C GLY A 43 -4.17 -1.15 2.66
N ILE A 44 -3.36 -0.88 3.68
CA ILE A 44 -3.85 -0.80 5.05
C ILE A 44 -3.84 0.67 5.48
N THR A 45 -4.99 1.15 5.91
CA THR A 45 -5.22 2.55 6.28
C THR A 45 -6.09 2.67 7.52
N ALA A 46 -5.93 3.74 8.27
CA ALA A 46 -6.64 3.96 9.52
C ALA A 46 -6.54 5.42 9.97
N HIS A 47 -7.42 5.83 10.86
CA HIS A 47 -7.15 6.97 11.74
C HIS A 47 -5.98 6.65 12.70
N VAL A 48 -5.30 7.69 13.16
CA VAL A 48 -4.20 7.58 14.15
C VAL A 48 -4.64 6.73 15.34
N ASP A 49 -3.77 5.91 15.85
CA ASP A 49 -3.97 5.02 17.01
C ASP A 49 -5.06 3.94 16.86
N ALA A 50 -5.68 3.76 15.71
CA ALA A 50 -6.61 2.64 15.50
C ALA A 50 -5.93 1.26 15.53
N GLY A 51 -4.60 1.22 15.46
CA GLY A 51 -3.81 -0.01 15.50
C GLY A 51 -3.49 -0.59 14.13
N LYS A 52 -3.34 0.27 13.13
CA LYS A 52 -2.97 -0.08 11.75
C LYS A 52 -1.69 -0.92 11.69
N THR A 53 -0.59 -0.42 12.23
CA THR A 53 0.71 -1.12 12.25
C THR A 53 0.62 -2.43 13.05
N THR A 54 -0.15 -2.45 14.16
CA THR A 54 -0.37 -3.67 14.94
C THR A 54 -1.09 -4.75 14.12
N LEU A 55 -2.09 -4.38 13.31
CA LEU A 55 -2.77 -5.33 12.43
C LEU A 55 -1.85 -5.81 11.29
N ALA A 56 -1.07 -4.92 10.69
CA ALA A 56 -0.10 -5.29 9.68
C ALA A 56 0.93 -6.31 10.22
N GLU A 57 1.48 -6.06 11.40
CA GLU A 57 2.37 -6.99 12.11
C GLU A 57 1.68 -8.34 12.41
N ALA A 58 0.41 -8.31 12.84
CA ALA A 58 -0.36 -9.51 13.11
C ALA A 58 -0.57 -10.37 11.85
N LEU A 59 -0.86 -9.73 10.71
CA LEU A 59 -1.00 -10.41 9.41
C LEU A 59 0.34 -11.04 8.98
N LEU A 60 1.44 -10.30 9.06
CA LEU A 60 2.78 -10.79 8.73
C LEU A 60 3.23 -11.94 9.65
N TYR A 61 2.87 -11.88 10.93
CA TYR A 61 3.16 -12.93 11.89
C TYR A 61 2.36 -14.20 11.59
N ARG A 62 1.05 -14.07 11.31
CA ARG A 62 0.17 -15.22 11.00
C ARG A 62 0.53 -15.91 9.69
N THR A 63 1.04 -15.18 8.72
CA THR A 63 1.54 -15.74 7.46
C THR A 63 2.96 -16.29 7.56
N GLY A 64 3.64 -16.08 8.69
CA GLY A 64 4.99 -16.60 8.95
C GLY A 64 6.11 -15.79 8.30
N GLU A 65 5.82 -14.60 7.78
CA GLU A 65 6.83 -13.70 7.20
C GLU A 65 7.73 -13.10 8.28
N ILE A 66 7.19 -12.85 9.46
CA ILE A 66 7.96 -12.47 10.65
C ILE A 66 7.85 -13.55 11.74
N ARG A 67 8.96 -13.79 12.45
CA ARG A 67 9.04 -14.81 13.50
C ARG A 67 8.55 -14.34 14.87
N LYS A 68 8.51 -13.06 15.09
CA LYS A 68 8.08 -12.42 16.34
C LYS A 68 7.16 -11.26 16.01
N LEU A 69 6.10 -11.13 16.75
CA LEU A 69 5.19 -10.02 16.66
C LEU A 69 5.93 -8.73 17.08
N GLY A 70 6.11 -7.80 16.16
CA GLY A 70 6.64 -6.48 16.47
C GLY A 70 5.65 -5.66 17.28
N ARG A 71 6.14 -4.72 18.07
CA ARG A 71 5.30 -3.80 18.86
C ARG A 71 5.75 -2.37 18.63
N VAL A 72 4.79 -1.51 18.32
CA VAL A 72 5.02 -0.08 18.11
C VAL A 72 5.58 0.56 19.39
N ASP A 73 4.99 0.24 20.56
CA ASP A 73 5.42 0.73 21.89
C ASP A 73 6.89 0.40 22.21
N HIS A 74 7.41 -0.69 21.65
CA HIS A 74 8.80 -1.13 21.83
C HIS A 74 9.71 -0.77 20.65
N GLN A 75 9.22 -0.01 19.66
CA GLN A 75 9.96 0.38 18.45
C GLN A 75 10.53 -0.82 17.67
N THR A 76 9.84 -1.97 17.72
CA THR A 76 10.27 -3.23 17.10
C THR A 76 9.39 -3.63 15.91
N ALA A 77 8.48 -2.76 15.46
CA ALA A 77 7.63 -3.02 14.31
C ALA A 77 8.47 -3.18 13.04
N PHE A 78 8.15 -4.20 12.24
CA PHE A 78 8.87 -4.56 11.02
C PHE A 78 8.72 -3.48 9.93
N LEU A 79 7.54 -2.86 9.85
CA LEU A 79 7.21 -1.85 8.85
C LEU A 79 7.73 -0.46 9.20
N ASP A 80 7.83 -0.09 10.48
CA ASP A 80 8.36 1.22 10.90
C ASP A 80 9.89 1.24 10.72
N THR A 81 10.35 1.45 9.50
CA THR A 81 11.78 1.33 9.14
C THR A 81 12.55 2.60 9.39
N HIS A 82 11.90 3.76 9.28
CA HIS A 82 12.56 5.06 9.38
C HIS A 82 12.74 5.51 10.84
N PRO A 83 13.91 6.07 11.24
CA PRO A 83 14.15 6.51 12.62
C PRO A 83 13.13 7.53 13.14
N MET A 84 12.61 8.41 12.29
CA MET A 84 11.59 9.40 12.65
C MET A 84 10.24 8.76 12.96
N GLU A 85 9.86 7.69 12.26
CA GLU A 85 8.65 6.92 12.52
C GLU A 85 8.72 6.20 13.86
N ARG A 86 9.85 5.51 14.11
CA ARG A 86 10.10 4.81 15.38
C ARG A 86 10.10 5.76 16.58
N GLY A 87 10.68 6.95 16.42
CA GLY A 87 10.75 7.93 17.50
C GLY A 87 9.40 8.54 17.86
N ARG A 88 8.42 8.54 16.94
CA ARG A 88 7.10 9.15 17.12
C ARG A 88 5.97 8.12 17.23
N GLY A 89 6.21 6.88 16.83
CA GLY A 89 5.20 5.83 16.78
C GLY A 89 4.12 6.06 15.71
N ILE A 90 4.42 6.84 14.65
CA ILE A 90 3.51 7.11 13.53
C ILE A 90 4.16 6.72 12.21
N THR A 91 3.38 6.17 11.30
CA THR A 91 3.81 5.93 9.92
C THR A 91 3.79 7.25 9.15
N ILE A 92 4.91 7.62 8.56
CA ILE A 92 5.09 8.86 7.78
C ILE A 92 5.11 8.54 6.28
N PHE A 93 5.80 7.46 5.91
CA PHE A 93 5.99 7.01 4.53
C PHE A 93 5.20 5.72 4.27
N ALA A 94 4.73 5.55 3.05
CA ALA A 94 4.14 4.28 2.64
C ALA A 94 5.22 3.19 2.58
N HIS A 95 5.02 2.12 3.34
CA HIS A 95 5.91 0.95 3.37
C HIS A 95 5.27 -0.24 2.68
N GLN A 96 6.11 -1.09 2.11
CA GLN A 96 5.70 -2.31 1.42
C GLN A 96 6.12 -3.54 2.21
N ALA A 97 5.20 -4.49 2.39
CA ALA A 97 5.51 -5.84 2.83
C ALA A 97 4.86 -6.85 1.88
N MET A 98 5.46 -8.03 1.81
CA MET A 98 4.91 -9.15 1.06
C MET A 98 4.41 -10.19 2.07
N LEU A 99 3.26 -10.78 1.80
CA LEU A 99 2.74 -11.90 2.58
C LEU A 99 2.14 -12.96 1.66
N GLU A 100 2.41 -14.21 1.96
CA GLU A 100 1.83 -15.35 1.27
C GLU A 100 0.82 -16.03 2.20
N TYR A 101 -0.37 -16.27 1.68
CA TYR A 101 -1.38 -17.03 2.39
C TYR A 101 -2.07 -18.00 1.45
N GLN A 102 -2.02 -19.30 1.78
CA GLN A 102 -2.51 -20.39 0.94
C GLN A 102 -1.88 -20.31 -0.48
N ASN A 103 -2.69 -20.06 -1.53
CA ASN A 103 -2.23 -19.93 -2.91
C ASN A 103 -2.30 -18.49 -3.44
N ALA A 104 -2.22 -17.51 -2.56
CA ALA A 104 -2.26 -16.09 -2.89
C ALA A 104 -1.02 -15.36 -2.36
N ALA A 105 -0.51 -14.42 -3.14
CA ALA A 105 0.52 -13.46 -2.76
C ALA A 105 -0.12 -12.08 -2.63
N TYR A 106 0.05 -11.45 -1.49
CA TYR A 106 -0.45 -10.12 -1.21
C TYR A 106 0.71 -9.17 -1.03
N THR A 107 0.68 -8.05 -1.73
CA THR A 107 1.54 -6.92 -1.41
C THR A 107 0.77 -5.99 -0.50
N LEU A 108 1.19 -5.89 0.75
CA LEU A 108 0.62 -4.98 1.73
C LEU A 108 1.34 -3.62 1.62
N LEU A 109 0.58 -2.57 1.33
CA LEU A 109 1.04 -1.18 1.37
C LEU A 109 0.52 -0.54 2.65
N ASP A 110 1.41 -0.30 3.60
CA ASP A 110 1.11 0.40 4.84
C ASP A 110 1.14 1.90 4.58
N THR A 111 -0.01 2.57 4.68
CA THR A 111 -0.14 4.00 4.38
C THR A 111 -0.07 4.83 5.65
N PRO A 112 0.38 6.10 5.59
CA PRO A 112 0.31 7.01 6.73
C PRO A 112 -1.10 7.10 7.32
N GLY A 113 -1.18 7.09 8.65
CA GLY A 113 -2.47 7.23 9.37
C GLY A 113 -2.77 8.66 9.82
N HIS A 114 -1.80 9.57 9.72
CA HIS A 114 -1.94 10.97 10.15
C HIS A 114 -2.46 11.83 8.99
N VAL A 115 -3.34 12.78 9.32
CA VAL A 115 -3.96 13.67 8.33
C VAL A 115 -2.96 14.48 7.51
N ASP A 116 -1.83 14.86 8.10
CA ASP A 116 -0.78 15.64 7.45
C ASP A 116 -0.08 14.90 6.29
N PHE A 117 -0.22 13.55 6.24
CA PHE A 117 0.35 12.71 5.18
C PHE A 117 -0.72 12.10 4.27
N SER A 118 -1.93 12.65 4.30
CA SER A 118 -3.06 12.14 3.50
C SER A 118 -2.82 12.24 2.00
N ALA A 119 -1.99 13.16 1.52
CA ALA A 119 -1.60 13.23 0.11
C ALA A 119 -0.82 11.98 -0.35
N GLU A 120 0.09 11.43 0.47
CA GLU A 120 0.77 10.17 0.16
C GLU A 120 -0.20 8.98 0.22
N THR A 121 -1.10 8.98 1.19
CA THR A 121 -2.18 7.98 1.29
C THR A 121 -3.05 7.99 0.04
N GLU A 122 -3.47 9.17 -0.44
CA GLU A 122 -4.27 9.32 -1.64
C GLU A 122 -3.56 8.80 -2.90
N ARG A 123 -2.27 9.13 -3.08
CA ARG A 123 -1.46 8.60 -4.19
C ARG A 123 -1.38 7.07 -4.17
N THR A 124 -1.22 6.49 -2.99
CA THR A 124 -1.15 5.04 -2.82
C THR A 124 -2.48 4.36 -3.16
N MET A 125 -3.64 4.99 -2.88
CA MET A 125 -4.96 4.42 -3.19
C MET A 125 -5.15 4.11 -4.68
N GLN A 126 -4.48 4.82 -5.57
CA GLN A 126 -4.60 4.63 -7.02
C GLN A 126 -4.02 3.30 -7.53
N VAL A 127 -3.27 2.58 -6.71
CA VAL A 127 -2.64 1.30 -7.07
C VAL A 127 -3.16 0.12 -6.26
N LEU A 128 -4.13 0.33 -5.37
CA LEU A 128 -4.73 -0.72 -4.56
C LEU A 128 -5.72 -1.56 -5.36
N ASP A 129 -5.75 -2.86 -5.10
CA ASP A 129 -6.83 -3.75 -5.53
C ASP A 129 -7.93 -3.80 -4.47
N TYR A 130 -7.55 -3.77 -3.19
CA TYR A 130 -8.46 -3.70 -2.04
C TYR A 130 -7.81 -2.87 -0.93
N ALA A 131 -8.63 -2.29 -0.08
CA ALA A 131 -8.20 -1.60 1.12
C ALA A 131 -8.66 -2.33 2.39
N ILE A 132 -7.81 -2.32 3.40
CA ILE A 132 -8.12 -2.69 4.77
C ILE A 132 -8.24 -1.40 5.56
N LEU A 133 -9.45 -1.03 5.98
CA LEU A 133 -9.69 0.13 6.82
C LEU A 133 -9.84 -0.33 8.27
N VAL A 134 -8.88 0.08 9.10
CA VAL A 134 -8.85 -0.29 10.53
C VAL A 134 -9.58 0.76 11.36
N ILE A 135 -10.51 0.31 12.18
CA ILE A 135 -11.34 1.14 13.07
C ILE A 135 -11.04 0.75 14.51
N SER A 136 -10.96 1.70 15.42
CA SER A 136 -10.87 1.41 16.86
C SER A 136 -12.24 1.03 17.43
N GLY A 137 -12.35 -0.09 18.11
CA GLY A 137 -13.59 -0.55 18.74
C GLY A 137 -14.05 0.34 19.90
N THR A 138 -13.14 1.10 20.51
CA THR A 138 -13.45 2.05 21.58
C THR A 138 -13.80 3.43 21.07
N ASP A 139 -13.15 3.89 19.98
CA ASP A 139 -13.28 5.27 19.49
C ASP A 139 -14.31 5.37 18.33
N GLY A 140 -14.60 4.24 17.69
CA GLY A 140 -15.54 4.16 16.56
C GLY A 140 -15.06 4.94 15.34
N VAL A 141 -16.01 5.46 14.56
CA VAL A 141 -15.73 6.23 13.34
C VAL A 141 -15.31 7.65 13.68
N GLN A 142 -14.08 8.01 13.33
CA GLN A 142 -13.50 9.34 13.51
C GLN A 142 -13.60 10.19 12.23
N SER A 143 -13.41 11.51 12.32
CA SER A 143 -13.52 12.43 11.17
C SER A 143 -12.52 12.07 10.05
N HIS A 144 -11.28 11.71 10.40
CA HIS A 144 -10.30 11.29 9.40
C HIS A 144 -10.66 9.95 8.75
N THR A 145 -11.35 9.06 9.47
CA THR A 145 -11.91 7.82 8.89
C THR A 145 -12.90 8.13 7.76
N GLU A 146 -13.74 9.14 7.93
CA GLU A 146 -14.67 9.58 6.88
C GLU A 146 -13.95 10.18 5.67
N THR A 147 -12.86 10.92 5.90
CA THR A 147 -12.00 11.42 4.80
C THR A 147 -11.39 10.27 4.00
N ILE A 148 -10.78 9.29 4.69
CA ILE A 148 -10.24 8.08 4.06
C ILE A 148 -11.33 7.33 3.28
N TRP A 149 -12.52 7.19 3.88
CA TRP A 149 -13.65 6.52 3.25
C TRP A 149 -14.06 7.19 1.92
N LYS A 150 -14.16 8.53 1.90
CA LYS A 150 -14.47 9.30 0.68
C LYS A 150 -13.41 9.14 -0.40
N LEU A 151 -12.12 9.08 -0.03
CA LEU A 151 -11.04 8.81 -0.97
C LEU A 151 -11.15 7.40 -1.55
N LEU A 152 -11.39 6.38 -0.72
CA LEU A 152 -11.60 5.00 -1.17
C LEU A 152 -12.83 4.87 -2.08
N GLU A 153 -13.86 5.67 -1.86
CA GLU A 153 -15.03 5.74 -2.72
C GLU A 153 -14.71 6.41 -4.07
N ARG A 154 -14.01 7.53 -4.05
CA ARG A 154 -13.58 8.26 -5.26
C ARG A 154 -12.73 7.37 -6.20
N TYR A 155 -11.82 6.59 -5.63
CA TYR A 155 -10.94 5.70 -6.38
C TYR A 155 -11.55 4.31 -6.60
N HIS A 156 -12.81 4.10 -6.23
CA HIS A 156 -13.55 2.84 -6.35
C HIS A 156 -12.82 1.62 -5.75
N VAL A 157 -12.00 1.84 -4.71
CA VAL A 157 -11.26 0.77 -4.04
C VAL A 157 -12.21 -0.04 -3.15
N PRO A 158 -12.37 -1.36 -3.37
CA PRO A 158 -13.14 -2.22 -2.48
C PRO A 158 -12.51 -2.28 -1.09
N VAL A 159 -13.36 -2.33 -0.03
CA VAL A 159 -12.91 -2.17 1.35
C VAL A 159 -13.30 -3.36 2.20
N PHE A 160 -12.37 -3.82 3.02
CA PHE A 160 -12.59 -4.68 4.17
C PHE A 160 -12.40 -3.86 5.44
N LEU A 161 -13.33 -3.93 6.37
CA LEU A 161 -13.25 -3.24 7.65
C LEU A 161 -12.74 -4.21 8.72
N PHE A 162 -11.74 -3.79 9.51
CA PHE A 162 -11.30 -4.51 10.70
C PHE A 162 -11.48 -3.61 11.92
N VAL A 163 -12.46 -3.94 12.76
CA VAL A 163 -12.71 -3.25 14.03
C VAL A 163 -11.79 -3.86 15.08
N ASN A 164 -10.75 -3.11 15.40
CA ASN A 164 -9.65 -3.52 16.26
C ASN A 164 -9.88 -3.10 17.72
N LYS A 165 -9.08 -3.62 18.64
CA LYS A 165 -9.12 -3.32 20.09
C LYS A 165 -10.43 -3.76 20.76
N MET A 166 -11.07 -4.82 20.27
CA MET A 166 -12.29 -5.35 20.87
C MET A 166 -12.07 -5.98 22.25
N ASP A 167 -10.83 -6.18 22.64
CA ASP A 167 -10.41 -6.66 23.97
C ASP A 167 -10.42 -5.56 25.05
N LEU A 168 -10.59 -4.30 24.67
CA LEU A 168 -10.61 -3.19 25.62
C LEU A 168 -12.00 -2.97 26.23
N ALA A 169 -12.02 -2.53 27.47
CA ALA A 169 -13.27 -2.17 28.15
C ALA A 169 -13.98 -1.02 27.43
N GLY A 170 -15.27 -1.19 27.17
CA GLY A 170 -16.09 -0.20 26.42
C GLY A 170 -16.19 -0.45 24.93
N ALA A 171 -15.47 -1.44 24.37
CA ALA A 171 -15.67 -1.86 22.99
C ALA A 171 -17.00 -2.63 22.86
N ASP A 172 -17.85 -2.22 21.92
CA ASP A 172 -19.14 -2.83 21.62
C ASP A 172 -19.30 -2.99 20.12
N ALA A 173 -19.29 -4.25 19.65
CA ALA A 173 -19.36 -4.59 18.23
C ALA A 173 -20.67 -4.09 17.57
N ALA A 174 -21.81 -4.22 18.26
CA ALA A 174 -23.11 -3.80 17.71
C ALA A 174 -23.21 -2.27 17.59
N ALA A 175 -22.72 -1.56 18.61
CA ALA A 175 -22.68 -0.09 18.59
C ALA A 175 -21.74 0.42 17.46
N VAL A 176 -20.56 -0.16 17.30
CA VAL A 176 -19.62 0.21 16.25
C VAL A 176 -20.18 -0.14 14.87
N LEU A 177 -20.79 -1.32 14.67
CA LEU A 177 -21.41 -1.68 13.40
C LEU A 177 -22.52 -0.68 13.02
N SER A 178 -23.35 -0.28 13.98
CA SER A 178 -24.37 0.75 13.75
C SER A 178 -23.76 2.09 13.33
N GLN A 179 -22.65 2.51 13.94
CA GLN A 179 -21.91 3.73 13.50
C GLN A 179 -21.36 3.58 12.09
N LEU A 180 -20.76 2.43 11.75
CA LEU A 180 -20.25 2.14 10.40
C LEU A 180 -21.37 2.26 9.37
N GLN A 181 -22.54 1.68 9.67
CA GLN A 181 -23.71 1.73 8.79
C GLN A 181 -24.27 3.15 8.62
N GLN A 182 -24.29 3.95 9.66
CA GLN A 182 -24.82 5.32 9.62
C GLN A 182 -23.85 6.33 8.99
N ARG A 183 -22.55 6.23 9.31
CA ARG A 183 -21.57 7.26 8.95
C ARG A 183 -20.76 6.93 7.68
N LEU A 184 -20.58 5.66 7.35
CA LEU A 184 -19.83 5.24 6.17
C LEU A 184 -20.74 4.67 5.09
N SER A 185 -21.41 3.52 5.35
CA SER A 185 -22.32 2.93 4.39
C SER A 185 -23.25 1.90 5.06
N ASN A 186 -24.53 1.93 4.75
CA ASN A 186 -25.51 0.93 5.17
C ASN A 186 -25.21 -0.50 4.61
N ARG A 187 -24.21 -0.63 3.73
CA ARG A 187 -23.73 -1.89 3.15
C ARG A 187 -22.70 -2.62 4.01
N CYS A 188 -22.37 -2.08 5.21
CA CYS A 188 -21.51 -2.73 6.19
C CYS A 188 -22.25 -3.90 6.83
N VAL A 189 -21.66 -5.10 6.72
CA VAL A 189 -22.19 -6.35 7.26
C VAL A 189 -21.15 -7.06 8.12
N ASP A 190 -21.57 -7.56 9.27
CA ASP A 190 -20.72 -8.40 10.12
C ASP A 190 -20.47 -9.76 9.46
N PHE A 191 -19.20 -10.11 9.30
CA PHE A 191 -18.72 -11.37 8.73
C PHE A 191 -18.18 -12.34 9.78
N SER A 192 -18.42 -12.07 11.08
CA SER A 192 -17.97 -12.94 12.17
C SER A 192 -18.66 -14.30 12.15
N ASP A 193 -19.88 -14.37 11.63
CA ASP A 193 -20.72 -15.56 11.49
C ASP A 193 -21.05 -15.91 10.04
N ASP A 194 -20.11 -15.59 9.10
CA ASP A 194 -20.29 -15.87 7.68
C ASP A 194 -20.64 -17.36 7.46
N GLY A 195 -21.55 -17.60 6.51
CA GLY A 195 -22.06 -18.95 6.21
C GLY A 195 -23.25 -19.39 7.05
N THR A 196 -23.74 -18.61 8.03
CA THR A 196 -24.98 -18.90 8.76
C THR A 196 -26.22 -18.35 8.02
N ASP A 197 -27.40 -18.92 8.32
CA ASP A 197 -28.66 -18.44 7.73
C ASP A 197 -28.90 -16.96 8.07
N ALA A 198 -28.61 -16.54 9.31
CA ALA A 198 -28.73 -15.17 9.77
C ALA A 198 -27.79 -14.21 8.99
N PHE A 199 -26.58 -14.67 8.66
CA PHE A 199 -25.67 -13.92 7.81
C PHE A 199 -26.23 -13.73 6.39
N TYR A 200 -26.74 -14.81 5.80
CA TYR A 200 -27.30 -14.73 4.44
C TYR A 200 -28.55 -13.86 4.39
N GLU A 201 -29.44 -13.99 5.36
CA GLU A 201 -30.67 -13.19 5.48
C GLU A 201 -30.35 -11.67 5.50
N ARG A 202 -29.49 -11.23 6.46
CA ARG A 202 -29.12 -9.81 6.55
C ARG A 202 -28.33 -9.30 5.34
N THR A 203 -27.55 -10.15 4.67
CA THR A 203 -26.80 -9.78 3.49
C THR A 203 -27.71 -9.68 2.26
N ALA A 204 -28.67 -10.56 2.13
CA ALA A 204 -29.67 -10.56 1.04
C ALA A 204 -30.55 -9.30 1.05
N LEU A 205 -30.79 -8.70 2.23
CA LEU A 205 -31.55 -7.44 2.35
C LEU A 205 -30.89 -6.24 1.65
N LEU A 206 -29.59 -6.33 1.27
CA LEU A 206 -28.88 -5.23 0.61
C LEU A 206 -29.28 -5.05 -0.85
N GLU A 207 -29.73 -6.11 -1.53
CA GLU A 207 -30.01 -6.09 -2.98
C GLU A 207 -31.19 -7.01 -3.28
N GLU A 208 -32.15 -6.54 -4.08
CA GLU A 208 -33.35 -7.31 -4.47
C GLU A 208 -32.99 -8.66 -5.12
N ALA A 209 -32.05 -8.66 -6.06
CA ALA A 209 -31.59 -9.88 -6.72
C ALA A 209 -30.92 -10.90 -5.76
N TRP A 210 -30.32 -10.42 -4.65
CA TRP A 210 -29.77 -11.30 -3.62
C TRP A 210 -30.87 -11.88 -2.75
N MET A 211 -31.91 -11.09 -2.45
CA MET A 211 -33.08 -11.56 -1.73
C MET A 211 -33.83 -12.64 -2.50
N GLU A 212 -34.08 -12.44 -3.81
CA GLU A 212 -34.71 -13.44 -4.67
C GLU A 212 -33.89 -14.75 -4.66
N HIS A 213 -32.56 -14.64 -4.83
CA HIS A 213 -31.69 -15.81 -4.81
C HIS A 213 -31.70 -16.54 -3.44
N PHE A 214 -31.68 -15.80 -2.35
CA PHE A 214 -31.73 -16.34 -0.99
C PHE A 214 -33.07 -17.06 -0.71
N LEU A 215 -34.20 -16.52 -1.15
CA LEU A 215 -35.51 -17.14 -0.99
C LEU A 215 -35.62 -18.46 -1.77
N GLU A 216 -34.93 -18.58 -2.92
CA GLU A 216 -34.95 -19.80 -3.71
C GLU A 216 -33.95 -20.86 -3.22
N HIS A 217 -32.78 -20.45 -2.73
CA HIS A 217 -31.65 -21.35 -2.47
C HIS A 217 -31.24 -21.43 -0.98
N GLY A 218 -31.75 -20.54 -0.12
CA GLY A 218 -31.41 -20.47 1.31
C GLY A 218 -30.00 -19.95 1.60
N CYS A 219 -29.23 -19.52 0.59
CA CYS A 219 -27.88 -19.01 0.76
C CYS A 219 -27.50 -18.07 -0.40
N LEU A 220 -26.39 -17.31 -0.20
CA LEU A 220 -25.72 -16.57 -1.26
C LEU A 220 -24.43 -17.29 -1.65
N SER A 221 -24.17 -17.39 -2.95
CA SER A 221 -22.94 -18.01 -3.41
C SER A 221 -21.71 -17.15 -3.09
N ARG A 222 -20.56 -17.81 -2.87
CA ARG A 222 -19.28 -17.11 -2.68
C ARG A 222 -18.98 -16.12 -3.80
N GLU A 223 -19.33 -16.46 -5.04
CA GLU A 223 -19.12 -15.59 -6.20
C GLU A 223 -19.96 -14.30 -6.11
N GLN A 224 -21.22 -14.41 -5.68
CA GLN A 224 -22.08 -13.24 -5.47
C GLN A 224 -21.52 -12.32 -4.39
N LEU A 225 -21.10 -12.89 -3.24
CA LEU A 225 -20.47 -12.14 -2.17
C LEU A 225 -19.18 -11.45 -2.63
N SER A 226 -18.27 -12.18 -3.30
CA SER A 226 -17.01 -11.62 -3.81
C SER A 226 -17.23 -10.51 -4.84
N LYS A 227 -18.19 -10.68 -5.78
CA LYS A 227 -18.56 -9.63 -6.75
C LYS A 227 -19.20 -8.42 -6.05
N GLY A 228 -20.02 -8.66 -5.03
CA GLY A 228 -20.61 -7.62 -4.21
C GLY A 228 -19.57 -6.77 -3.51
N ILE A 229 -18.54 -7.41 -2.94
CA ILE A 229 -17.41 -6.73 -2.28
C ILE A 229 -16.57 -5.97 -3.32
N ALA A 230 -16.20 -6.61 -4.42
CA ALA A 230 -15.40 -5.98 -5.49
C ALA A 230 -16.08 -4.75 -6.10
N SER A 231 -17.41 -4.72 -6.13
CA SER A 231 -18.21 -3.59 -6.63
C SER A 231 -18.67 -2.62 -5.52
N ARG A 232 -18.16 -2.76 -4.28
CA ARG A 232 -18.55 -1.94 -3.11
C ARG A 232 -20.04 -1.99 -2.76
N ARG A 233 -20.78 -3.02 -3.21
CA ARG A 233 -22.19 -3.26 -2.84
C ARG A 233 -22.32 -4.03 -1.54
N LEU A 234 -21.23 -4.63 -1.05
CA LEU A 234 -21.12 -5.31 0.22
C LEU A 234 -19.78 -4.94 0.86
N ILE A 235 -19.79 -4.59 2.13
CA ILE A 235 -18.61 -4.17 2.87
C ILE A 235 -18.47 -5.08 4.08
N PRO A 236 -17.52 -6.05 4.04
CA PRO A 236 -17.32 -6.98 5.11
C PRO A 236 -16.66 -6.30 6.32
N CYS A 237 -17.26 -6.49 7.50
CA CYS A 237 -16.77 -6.03 8.78
C CYS A 237 -16.33 -7.21 9.63
N TYR A 238 -15.10 -7.16 10.14
CA TYR A 238 -14.52 -8.14 11.06
C TYR A 238 -14.19 -7.47 12.38
N PHE A 239 -14.34 -8.19 13.48
CA PHE A 239 -14.11 -7.69 14.83
C PHE A 239 -13.01 -8.49 15.50
N GLY A 240 -12.09 -7.82 16.21
CA GLY A 240 -11.02 -8.53 16.89
C GLY A 240 -10.04 -7.65 17.64
N SER A 241 -8.96 -8.26 18.07
CA SER A 241 -7.80 -7.60 18.68
C SER A 241 -6.53 -8.04 17.97
N ALA A 242 -5.94 -7.14 17.17
CA ALA A 242 -4.70 -7.42 16.48
C ALA A 242 -3.56 -7.73 17.45
N LEU A 243 -3.52 -7.06 18.62
CA LEU A 243 -2.51 -7.27 19.65
C LEU A 243 -2.59 -8.67 20.27
N LYS A 244 -3.81 -9.20 20.47
CA LYS A 244 -4.05 -10.55 21.01
C LYS A 244 -4.19 -11.61 19.92
N LEU A 245 -4.13 -11.22 18.64
CA LEU A 245 -4.35 -12.07 17.47
C LEU A 245 -5.78 -12.64 17.39
N GLU A 246 -6.73 -12.07 18.11
CA GLU A 246 -8.14 -12.47 18.08
C GLU A 246 -8.83 -11.91 16.81
N GLY A 247 -9.56 -12.76 16.10
CA GLY A 247 -10.25 -12.39 14.85
C GLY A 247 -9.33 -12.24 13.62
N VAL A 248 -8.00 -12.24 13.79
CA VAL A 248 -7.04 -12.03 12.69
C VAL A 248 -7.06 -13.20 11.70
N ASP A 249 -7.18 -14.44 12.16
CA ASP A 249 -7.24 -15.60 11.28
C ASP A 249 -8.54 -15.63 10.47
N ALA A 250 -9.67 -15.28 11.07
CA ALA A 250 -10.95 -15.16 10.38
C ALA A 250 -10.89 -14.06 9.31
N PHE A 251 -10.31 -12.92 9.65
CA PHE A 251 -10.09 -11.81 8.72
C PHE A 251 -9.19 -12.21 7.54
N LEU A 252 -8.07 -12.88 7.79
CA LEU A 252 -7.14 -13.34 6.76
C LEU A 252 -7.79 -14.38 5.83
N ASN A 253 -8.58 -15.30 6.40
CA ASN A 253 -9.39 -16.24 5.63
C ASN A 253 -10.42 -15.52 4.76
N GLY A 254 -11.12 -14.53 5.30
CA GLY A 254 -12.09 -13.72 4.55
C GLY A 254 -11.44 -12.94 3.42
N LEU A 255 -10.28 -12.31 3.64
CA LEU A 255 -9.50 -11.68 2.58
C LEU A 255 -9.15 -12.68 1.47
N HIS A 256 -8.70 -13.89 1.84
CA HIS A 256 -8.36 -14.91 0.85
C HIS A 256 -9.61 -15.40 0.09
N GLN A 257 -10.70 -15.61 0.80
CA GLN A 257 -11.92 -16.22 0.28
C GLN A 257 -12.70 -15.26 -0.63
N TYR A 258 -12.82 -14.00 -0.25
CA TYR A 258 -13.76 -13.06 -0.87
C TYR A 258 -13.12 -12.04 -1.81
N THR A 259 -11.79 -11.94 -1.89
CA THR A 259 -11.14 -11.11 -2.91
C THR A 259 -11.05 -11.83 -4.25
N LEU A 260 -11.20 -11.11 -5.34
CA LEU A 260 -11.11 -11.63 -6.71
C LEU A 260 -9.77 -11.29 -7.32
N SER A 261 -9.21 -12.20 -8.13
CA SER A 261 -8.09 -11.86 -9.01
C SER A 261 -8.57 -10.98 -10.15
N LEU A 262 -7.84 -9.91 -10.42
CA LEU A 262 -8.11 -9.07 -11.59
C LEU A 262 -7.49 -9.69 -12.83
N PRO A 263 -8.22 -9.76 -13.97
CA PRO A 263 -7.62 -10.07 -15.24
C PRO A 263 -6.74 -8.89 -15.68
N TYR A 264 -5.47 -9.14 -15.92
CA TYR A 264 -4.56 -8.13 -16.44
C TYR A 264 -4.40 -8.27 -17.96
N PRO A 265 -4.37 -7.17 -18.73
CA PRO A 265 -4.09 -7.20 -20.15
C PRO A 265 -2.67 -7.72 -20.43
N GLU A 266 -2.46 -8.31 -21.61
CA GLU A 266 -1.14 -8.81 -22.03
C GLU A 266 -0.15 -7.69 -22.36
N GLN A 267 -0.65 -6.54 -22.78
CA GLN A 267 0.16 -5.37 -23.11
C GLN A 267 0.70 -4.72 -21.85
N PHE A 268 1.94 -4.21 -21.94
CA PHE A 268 2.58 -3.53 -20.81
C PHE A 268 1.80 -2.28 -20.38
N GLY A 269 1.52 -2.23 -19.10
CA GLY A 269 0.98 -1.07 -18.40
C GLY A 269 1.53 -1.01 -16.98
N ALA A 270 1.73 0.20 -16.46
CA ALA A 270 2.10 0.41 -15.08
C ALA A 270 1.58 1.76 -14.58
N ARG A 271 1.41 1.88 -13.26
CA ARG A 271 1.09 3.15 -12.60
C ARG A 271 2.13 3.48 -11.55
N ILE A 272 2.71 4.67 -11.64
CA ILE A 272 3.64 5.21 -10.64
C ILE A 272 2.83 5.85 -9.53
N PHE A 273 3.13 5.51 -8.27
CA PHE A 273 2.45 6.09 -7.12
C PHE A 273 3.38 6.84 -6.16
N LYS A 274 4.71 6.60 -6.26
CA LYS A 274 5.69 7.23 -5.40
C LYS A 274 7.02 7.40 -6.12
N ILE A 275 7.69 8.51 -5.86
CA ILE A 275 9.09 8.76 -6.19
C ILE A 275 9.87 8.84 -4.88
N ALA A 276 11.06 8.28 -4.83
CA ALA A 276 11.97 8.39 -3.70
C ALA A 276 13.43 8.33 -4.15
N ALA A 277 14.34 8.62 -3.25
CA ALA A 277 15.77 8.37 -3.45
C ALA A 277 16.24 7.23 -2.55
N ASP A 278 17.19 6.41 -3.02
CA ASP A 278 17.86 5.43 -2.18
C ASP A 278 18.99 6.10 -1.37
N GLU A 279 19.62 5.35 -0.43
CA GLU A 279 20.73 5.82 0.41
C GLU A 279 21.93 6.37 -0.38
N LYS A 280 22.04 6.02 -1.66
CA LYS A 280 23.09 6.51 -2.57
C LYS A 280 22.64 7.70 -3.42
N GLY A 281 21.42 8.19 -3.22
CA GLY A 281 20.82 9.25 -4.00
C GLY A 281 20.30 8.82 -5.37
N ASN A 282 20.20 7.50 -5.67
CA ASN A 282 19.62 7.06 -6.91
C ASN A 282 18.09 7.21 -6.86
N ARG A 283 17.53 7.79 -7.91
CA ARG A 283 16.10 7.98 -8.06
C ARG A 283 15.37 6.65 -8.26
N LEU A 284 14.31 6.45 -7.50
CA LEU A 284 13.44 5.28 -7.54
C LEU A 284 12.03 5.70 -7.93
N SER A 285 11.48 5.05 -8.96
CA SER A 285 10.08 5.18 -9.32
C SER A 285 9.34 3.94 -8.83
N TYR A 286 8.49 4.09 -7.81
CA TYR A 286 7.65 3.01 -7.28
C TYR A 286 6.39 2.90 -8.13
N LEU A 287 6.13 1.70 -8.62
CA LEU A 287 5.02 1.48 -9.54
C LEU A 287 4.36 0.12 -9.32
N LYS A 288 3.10 0.01 -9.70
CA LYS A 288 2.36 -1.24 -9.86
C LYS A 288 2.28 -1.58 -11.34
N ILE A 289 2.63 -2.80 -11.70
CA ILE A 289 2.42 -3.33 -13.06
C ILE A 289 0.94 -3.64 -13.23
N THR A 290 0.28 -2.98 -14.17
CA THR A 290 -1.16 -3.09 -14.45
C THR A 290 -1.47 -3.88 -15.72
N GLY A 291 -0.42 -4.32 -16.44
CA GLY A 291 -0.54 -5.17 -17.62
C GLY A 291 0.81 -5.69 -18.07
N GLY A 292 0.83 -6.84 -18.71
CA GLY A 292 2.02 -7.47 -19.27
C GLY A 292 3.10 -7.78 -18.23
N THR A 293 4.34 -7.58 -18.62
CA THR A 293 5.52 -7.81 -17.78
C THR A 293 6.59 -6.78 -18.11
N LEU A 294 7.14 -6.14 -17.09
CA LEU A 294 8.30 -5.24 -17.22
C LEU A 294 9.59 -6.03 -16.98
N ARG A 295 10.60 -5.84 -17.83
CA ARG A 295 11.90 -6.48 -17.71
C ARG A 295 13.00 -5.45 -17.56
N VAL A 296 14.10 -5.85 -16.93
CA VAL A 296 15.35 -5.07 -16.92
C VAL A 296 15.81 -4.86 -18.37
N ARG A 297 16.21 -3.62 -18.70
CA ARG A 297 16.58 -3.12 -20.02
C ARG A 297 15.43 -2.86 -20.99
N ASP A 298 14.17 -3.09 -20.61
CA ASP A 298 13.04 -2.66 -21.42
C ASP A 298 13.10 -1.13 -21.59
N ALA A 299 12.82 -0.69 -22.81
CA ALA A 299 12.67 0.73 -23.13
C ALA A 299 11.23 1.16 -22.80
N VAL A 300 11.09 2.12 -21.91
CA VAL A 300 9.81 2.68 -21.51
C VAL A 300 9.68 4.07 -22.10
N SER A 301 8.63 4.28 -22.89
CA SER A 301 8.28 5.60 -23.43
C SER A 301 7.22 6.25 -22.54
N TYR A 302 7.42 7.53 -22.22
CA TYR A 302 6.50 8.30 -21.38
C TYR A 302 6.65 9.81 -21.66
N THR A 303 5.72 10.61 -21.16
CA THR A 303 5.75 12.06 -21.26
C THR A 303 6.09 12.64 -19.89
N ALA A 304 7.19 13.38 -19.77
CA ALA A 304 7.55 14.07 -18.54
C ALA A 304 6.53 15.18 -18.19
N GLY A 305 6.55 15.67 -16.95
CA GLY A 305 5.62 16.70 -16.47
C GLY A 305 5.63 17.99 -17.29
N ASP A 306 6.76 18.35 -17.90
CA ASP A 306 6.92 19.49 -18.83
C ASP A 306 6.51 19.17 -20.28
N LYS A 307 5.80 18.06 -20.50
CA LYS A 307 5.34 17.56 -21.80
C LYS A 307 6.46 17.08 -22.75
N THR A 308 7.68 16.93 -22.26
CA THR A 308 8.78 16.34 -23.05
C THR A 308 8.57 14.84 -23.20
N ALA A 309 8.62 14.33 -24.44
CA ALA A 309 8.59 12.90 -24.72
C ALA A 309 9.94 12.28 -24.33
N MET A 310 9.90 11.24 -23.52
CA MET A 310 11.07 10.53 -23.01
C MET A 310 11.00 9.07 -23.44
N GLN A 311 12.18 8.49 -23.69
CA GLN A 311 12.35 7.05 -23.85
C GLN A 311 13.61 6.63 -23.10
N GLU A 312 13.43 5.89 -22.03
CA GLU A 312 14.50 5.49 -21.13
C GLU A 312 14.45 3.98 -20.84
N LYS A 313 15.57 3.42 -20.43
CA LYS A 313 15.68 1.99 -20.13
C LYS A 313 15.62 1.76 -18.63
N VAL A 314 14.86 0.75 -18.23
CA VAL A 314 14.85 0.24 -16.87
C VAL A 314 16.23 -0.35 -16.56
N SER A 315 16.93 0.21 -15.58
CA SER A 315 18.26 -0.24 -15.18
C SER A 315 18.19 -1.38 -14.15
N GLN A 316 17.27 -1.30 -13.19
CA GLN A 316 17.08 -2.30 -12.15
C GLN A 316 15.60 -2.33 -11.72
N ILE A 317 15.12 -3.51 -11.36
CA ILE A 317 13.82 -3.72 -10.73
C ILE A 317 14.07 -4.21 -9.30
N ARG A 318 13.48 -3.55 -8.30
CA ARG A 318 13.60 -3.86 -6.88
C ARG A 318 12.23 -4.20 -6.31
N ILE A 319 12.11 -5.33 -5.65
CA ILE A 319 10.89 -5.73 -4.91
C ILE A 319 11.21 -5.58 -3.43
N TYR A 320 10.48 -4.68 -2.76
CA TYR A 320 10.72 -4.36 -1.36
C TYR A 320 9.92 -5.27 -0.41
N ALA A 321 10.54 -5.59 0.73
CA ALA A 321 9.90 -6.23 1.88
C ALA A 321 10.41 -5.54 3.15
N GLY A 322 9.66 -4.56 3.66
CA GLY A 322 10.13 -3.64 4.70
C GLY A 322 11.32 -2.80 4.21
N ALA A 323 12.39 -2.73 5.01
CA ALA A 323 13.61 -1.98 4.65
C ALA A 323 14.50 -2.67 3.60
N LYS A 324 14.27 -3.95 3.33
CA LYS A 324 15.11 -4.75 2.42
C LYS A 324 14.44 -4.86 1.06
N TYR A 325 15.25 -5.02 0.03
CA TYR A 325 14.76 -5.33 -1.30
C TYR A 325 15.56 -6.46 -1.94
N GLU A 326 14.92 -7.11 -2.88
CA GLU A 326 15.52 -8.05 -3.80
C GLU A 326 15.47 -7.51 -5.22
N THR A 327 16.50 -7.81 -6.01
CA THR A 327 16.52 -7.46 -7.42
C THR A 327 15.84 -8.55 -8.23
N ALA A 328 15.01 -8.16 -9.18
CA ALA A 328 14.33 -9.07 -10.09
C ALA A 328 14.67 -8.72 -11.55
N ASP A 329 14.76 -9.73 -12.41
CA ASP A 329 14.97 -9.54 -13.85
C ASP A 329 13.67 -9.10 -14.55
N SER A 330 12.52 -9.42 -13.94
CA SER A 330 11.19 -9.06 -14.46
C SER A 330 10.15 -8.93 -13.36
N ALA A 331 9.12 -8.11 -13.64
CA ALA A 331 7.96 -7.91 -12.78
C ALA A 331 6.69 -8.09 -13.62
N PRO A 332 5.89 -9.16 -13.40
CA PRO A 332 4.63 -9.39 -14.09
C PRO A 332 3.51 -8.50 -13.52
N ALA A 333 2.39 -8.42 -14.24
CA ALA A 333 1.19 -7.71 -13.79
C ALA A 333 0.75 -8.12 -12.38
N GLY A 334 0.25 -7.14 -11.61
CA GLY A 334 -0.09 -7.29 -10.19
C GLY A 334 1.09 -7.11 -9.23
N THR A 335 2.32 -6.93 -9.73
CA THR A 335 3.50 -6.70 -8.89
C THR A 335 3.68 -5.21 -8.60
N VAL A 336 4.01 -4.90 -7.34
CA VAL A 336 4.51 -3.58 -6.92
C VAL A 336 6.03 -3.67 -6.82
N CYS A 337 6.72 -2.75 -7.47
CA CYS A 337 8.19 -2.69 -7.47
C CYS A 337 8.68 -1.26 -7.58
N ALA A 338 9.95 -1.04 -7.28
CA ALA A 338 10.66 0.20 -7.58
C ALA A 338 11.64 -0.04 -8.72
N VAL A 339 11.72 0.91 -9.64
CA VAL A 339 12.64 0.85 -10.77
C VAL A 339 13.61 2.02 -10.76
N THR A 340 14.83 1.77 -11.24
CA THR A 340 15.82 2.79 -11.55
C THR A 340 15.98 2.95 -13.06
N GLY A 341 16.47 4.11 -13.50
CA GLY A 341 16.71 4.40 -14.91
C GLY A 341 15.65 5.27 -15.57
N LEU A 342 14.55 5.59 -14.86
CA LEU A 342 13.53 6.55 -15.32
C LEU A 342 13.74 7.88 -14.58
N SER A 343 14.20 8.91 -15.31
CA SER A 343 14.71 10.14 -14.70
C SER A 343 13.66 11.21 -14.44
N ARG A 344 12.54 11.24 -15.20
CA ARG A 344 11.55 12.33 -15.19
C ARG A 344 10.10 11.86 -15.05
N THR A 345 9.92 10.68 -14.51
CA THR A 345 8.59 10.17 -14.14
C THR A 345 8.06 10.90 -12.90
N TYR A 346 6.75 10.87 -12.65
CA TYR A 346 6.11 11.52 -11.50
C TYR A 346 5.02 10.63 -10.88
N ALA A 347 4.68 10.89 -9.64
CA ALA A 347 3.61 10.15 -8.94
C ALA A 347 2.24 10.41 -9.60
N GLY A 348 1.45 9.37 -9.80
CA GLY A 348 0.18 9.40 -10.53
C GLY A 348 0.32 9.12 -12.03
N GLN A 349 1.54 9.06 -12.57
CA GLN A 349 1.77 8.82 -14.00
C GLN A 349 1.44 7.38 -14.40
N GLY A 350 0.75 7.25 -15.55
CA GLY A 350 0.58 5.99 -16.25
C GLY A 350 1.68 5.74 -17.27
N LEU A 351 2.05 4.48 -17.43
CA LEU A 351 3.02 4.01 -18.41
C LEU A 351 2.39 2.95 -19.31
N GLY A 352 2.82 2.89 -20.58
CA GLY A 352 2.29 1.94 -21.55
C GLY A 352 0.81 2.20 -21.83
N ILE A 353 -0.03 1.16 -21.66
CA ILE A 353 -1.49 1.27 -21.88
C ILE A 353 -2.24 1.91 -20.71
N THR A 354 -1.57 2.18 -19.61
CA THR A 354 -2.21 2.76 -18.41
C THR A 354 -2.30 4.27 -18.54
N GLU A 355 -3.48 4.82 -18.39
CA GLU A 355 -3.70 6.26 -18.35
C GLU A 355 -3.12 6.87 -17.07
N ASN A 356 -2.93 8.18 -17.03
CA ASN A 356 -2.55 8.89 -15.82
C ASN A 356 -3.65 8.76 -14.75
N GLY A 357 -3.26 8.79 -13.49
CA GLY A 357 -4.17 8.81 -12.36
C GLY A 357 -5.04 10.07 -12.32
N ALA A 358 -6.10 10.02 -11.52
CA ALA A 358 -6.89 11.21 -11.22
C ALA A 358 -6.02 12.24 -10.47
N GLU A 359 -6.31 13.51 -10.69
CA GLU A 359 -5.72 14.58 -9.90
C GLU A 359 -6.06 14.42 -8.42
N PRO A 360 -5.11 14.68 -7.51
CA PRO A 360 -5.37 14.61 -6.07
C PRO A 360 -6.55 15.50 -5.66
N LEU A 361 -7.34 15.02 -4.69
CA LEU A 361 -8.43 15.80 -4.09
C LEU A 361 -7.93 16.65 -2.92
N LEU A 362 -6.91 16.12 -2.22
CA LEU A 362 -6.37 16.76 -1.03
C LEU A 362 -5.28 17.74 -1.42
N GLU A 363 -5.54 19.01 -1.12
CA GLU A 363 -4.61 20.10 -1.36
C GLU A 363 -4.04 20.63 -0.04
N PRO A 364 -2.76 21.02 0.00
CA PRO A 364 -2.17 21.62 1.18
C PRO A 364 -2.78 23.00 1.45
N VAL A 365 -2.97 23.32 2.73
CA VAL A 365 -3.65 24.55 3.16
C VAL A 365 -2.73 25.54 3.88
N LEU A 366 -1.54 25.10 4.29
CA LEU A 366 -0.59 25.93 5.02
C LEU A 366 0.54 26.39 4.09
N HIS A 367 0.93 27.67 4.20
CA HIS A 367 2.02 28.25 3.42
C HIS A 367 3.15 28.69 4.37
N TYR A 368 4.37 28.29 4.06
CA TYR A 368 5.55 28.62 4.86
C TYR A 368 6.68 29.18 3.99
N GLY A 369 7.33 30.23 4.49
CA GLY A 369 8.56 30.74 3.94
C GLY A 369 9.76 30.05 4.56
N ILE A 370 10.75 29.67 3.75
CA ILE A 370 12.00 29.07 4.21
C ILE A 370 13.04 30.16 4.37
N HIS A 371 13.50 30.38 5.61
CA HIS A 371 14.62 31.25 5.88
C HIS A 371 15.93 30.50 5.71
N LEU A 372 16.69 30.89 4.68
CA LEU A 372 17.99 30.27 4.41
C LEU A 372 19.08 30.89 5.28
N PRO A 373 20.06 30.11 5.76
CA PRO A 373 21.28 30.63 6.36
C PRO A 373 22.06 31.52 5.36
N GLU A 374 22.76 32.54 5.84
CA GLU A 374 23.51 33.49 4.99
C GLU A 374 24.55 32.82 4.08
N GLN A 375 25.03 31.62 4.43
CA GLN A 375 26.03 30.88 3.66
C GLN A 375 25.43 30.06 2.52
N VAL A 376 24.09 29.89 2.47
CA VAL A 376 23.40 29.05 1.50
C VAL A 376 22.82 29.93 0.38
N HIS A 377 23.29 29.70 -0.86
CA HIS A 377 22.75 30.44 -1.99
C HIS A 377 21.34 29.96 -2.35
N PRO A 378 20.36 30.85 -2.57
CA PRO A 378 18.96 30.45 -2.84
C PRO A 378 18.79 29.47 -4.00
N THR A 379 19.59 29.62 -5.06
CA THR A 379 19.55 28.72 -6.22
C THR A 379 19.98 27.29 -5.90
N ASP A 380 20.98 27.14 -5.01
CA ASP A 380 21.46 25.82 -4.61
C ASP A 380 20.46 25.17 -3.65
N ALA A 381 19.89 25.96 -2.73
CA ALA A 381 18.82 25.51 -1.85
C ALA A 381 17.59 25.05 -2.65
N LEU A 382 17.14 25.84 -3.61
CA LEU A 382 15.99 25.52 -4.46
C LEU A 382 16.22 24.19 -5.22
N LYS A 383 17.42 23.98 -5.75
CA LYS A 383 17.77 22.73 -6.44
C LYS A 383 17.74 21.51 -5.51
N GLN A 384 18.16 21.65 -4.27
CA GLN A 384 18.10 20.57 -3.29
C GLN A 384 16.67 20.32 -2.82
N LEU A 385 15.90 21.37 -2.61
CA LEU A 385 14.51 21.29 -2.21
C LEU A 385 13.60 20.73 -3.33
N SER A 386 13.96 20.92 -4.61
CA SER A 386 13.25 20.30 -5.73
C SER A 386 13.27 18.76 -5.67
N GLN A 387 14.26 18.16 -5.01
CA GLN A 387 14.27 16.71 -4.79
C GLN A 387 13.15 16.28 -3.82
N LEU A 388 12.88 17.08 -2.78
CA LEU A 388 11.75 16.82 -1.88
C LEU A 388 10.41 16.99 -2.58
N GLU A 389 10.29 17.95 -3.50
CA GLU A 389 9.09 18.15 -4.30
C GLU A 389 8.85 17.00 -5.29
N GLU A 390 9.91 16.37 -5.83
CA GLU A 390 9.78 15.16 -6.63
C GLU A 390 9.19 13.99 -5.83
N GLU A 391 9.58 13.87 -4.54
CA GLU A 391 9.07 12.85 -3.62
C GLU A 391 7.65 13.18 -3.14
N ASP A 392 7.38 14.45 -2.82
CA ASP A 392 6.07 14.94 -2.41
C ASP A 392 5.65 16.18 -3.21
N PRO A 393 4.97 16.00 -4.35
CA PRO A 393 4.54 17.12 -5.21
C PRO A 393 3.59 18.10 -4.54
N ALA A 394 2.92 17.70 -3.44
CA ALA A 394 2.03 18.58 -2.68
C ALA A 394 2.78 19.72 -1.97
N LEU A 395 4.11 19.65 -1.87
CA LEU A 395 4.92 20.70 -1.24
C LEU A 395 4.94 22.02 -2.04
N HIS A 396 4.69 21.99 -3.36
CA HIS A 396 4.67 23.17 -4.23
C HIS A 396 5.75 24.20 -3.91
N ILE A 397 7.02 23.79 -4.08
CA ILE A 397 8.19 24.58 -3.70
C ILE A 397 8.50 25.61 -4.80
N VAL A 398 8.34 26.89 -4.48
CA VAL A 398 8.51 27.98 -5.44
C VAL A 398 9.39 29.09 -4.88
N TRP A 399 10.10 29.80 -5.77
CA TRP A 399 10.77 31.03 -5.41
C TRP A 399 9.80 32.21 -5.51
N ASP A 400 9.57 32.90 -4.41
CA ASP A 400 8.79 34.14 -4.39
C ASP A 400 9.72 35.32 -4.60
N GLU A 401 9.66 35.93 -5.79
CA GLU A 401 10.49 37.08 -6.15
C GLU A 401 10.17 38.33 -5.31
N GLN A 402 8.90 38.50 -4.90
CA GLN A 402 8.49 39.69 -4.13
C GLN A 402 8.95 39.61 -2.68
N ALA A 403 8.82 38.43 -2.09
CA ALA A 403 9.27 38.21 -0.70
C ALA A 403 10.78 37.90 -0.62
N GLY A 404 11.45 37.56 -1.73
CA GLY A 404 12.85 37.17 -1.78
C GLY A 404 13.15 35.90 -0.97
N GLN A 405 12.20 34.97 -0.93
CA GLN A 405 12.30 33.73 -0.17
C GLN A 405 11.71 32.53 -0.90
N ILE A 406 12.13 31.33 -0.50
CA ILE A 406 11.51 30.09 -0.98
C ILE A 406 10.23 29.84 -0.16
N GLN A 407 9.12 29.60 -0.86
CA GLN A 407 7.85 29.22 -0.24
C GLN A 407 7.56 27.74 -0.49
N MET A 408 6.86 27.12 0.47
CA MET A 408 6.37 25.76 0.39
C MET A 408 4.96 25.65 0.97
N GLN A 409 4.22 24.64 0.52
CA GLN A 409 2.87 24.34 1.01
C GLN A 409 2.89 23.04 1.82
N LEU A 410 2.08 22.98 2.88
CA LEU A 410 2.00 21.84 3.79
C LEU A 410 0.57 21.50 4.15
N MET A 411 0.33 20.22 4.44
CA MET A 411 -0.95 19.72 4.94
C MET A 411 -1.17 20.02 6.42
N GLY A 412 -0.08 20.07 7.24
CA GLY A 412 -0.19 20.28 8.68
C GLY A 412 1.14 20.46 9.40
N GLU A 413 1.05 20.70 10.72
CA GLU A 413 2.20 21.04 11.56
C GLU A 413 3.18 19.88 11.79
N VAL A 414 2.68 18.62 11.83
CA VAL A 414 3.53 17.46 12.00
C VAL A 414 4.41 17.26 10.76
N GLN A 415 3.86 17.52 9.57
CA GLN A 415 4.63 17.51 8.31
C GLN A 415 5.74 18.58 8.36
N LEU A 416 5.45 19.79 8.90
CA LEU A 416 6.43 20.86 9.04
C LEU A 416 7.65 20.44 9.88
N GLU A 417 7.42 19.83 11.04
CA GLU A 417 8.52 19.39 11.91
C GLU A 417 9.42 18.32 11.25
N ILE A 418 8.82 17.43 10.45
CA ILE A 418 9.56 16.41 9.72
C ILE A 418 10.38 17.04 8.61
N LEU A 419 9.78 17.94 7.85
CA LEU A 419 10.46 18.66 6.77
C LEU A 419 11.59 19.55 7.27
N GLN A 420 11.42 20.22 8.40
CA GLN A 420 12.52 21.00 9.03
C GLN A 420 13.76 20.12 9.27
N ARG A 421 13.58 18.90 9.76
CA ARG A 421 14.70 17.97 9.97
C ARG A 421 15.29 17.48 8.64
N LEU A 422 14.46 17.16 7.64
CA LEU A 422 14.92 16.73 6.33
C LEU A 422 15.69 17.86 5.61
N ILE A 423 15.16 19.07 5.63
CA ILE A 423 15.79 20.25 5.04
C ILE A 423 17.12 20.56 5.75
N ALA A 424 17.16 20.50 7.08
CA ALA A 424 18.40 20.68 7.82
C ALA A 424 19.44 19.64 7.39
N CYS A 425 19.08 18.36 7.30
CA CYS A 425 19.98 17.32 6.79
C CYS A 425 20.47 17.63 5.38
N LEU A 426 19.58 18.00 4.46
CA LEU A 426 19.95 18.28 3.06
C LEU A 426 20.90 19.49 2.93
N LEU A 427 20.60 20.60 3.62
CA LEU A 427 21.36 21.84 3.48
C LEU A 427 22.71 21.81 4.24
N TYR A 428 22.80 21.05 5.36
CA TYR A 428 24.02 21.02 6.19
C TYR A 428 24.93 19.81 5.93
N THR A 429 24.41 18.71 5.31
CA THR A 429 25.22 17.52 5.00
C THR A 429 25.72 17.46 3.56
N SER A 430 25.32 18.40 2.72
CA SER A 430 25.87 18.52 1.36
C SER A 430 27.36 18.88 1.46
N PRO A 431 28.30 18.05 0.98
CA PRO A 431 29.73 18.40 1.03
C PRO A 431 29.95 19.67 0.20
N ASN A 432 30.42 20.74 0.88
CA ASN A 432 30.80 21.98 0.22
C ASN A 432 31.85 21.67 -0.87
N PRO A 433 31.62 21.99 -2.14
CA PRO A 433 32.60 21.73 -3.22
C PRO A 433 33.97 22.34 -2.97
N ARG A 434 34.10 23.27 -1.99
CA ARG A 434 35.36 23.93 -1.62
C ARG A 434 36.22 23.13 -0.64
N ASP A 435 35.71 22.06 -0.02
CA ASP A 435 36.46 21.23 0.92
C ASP A 435 37.26 20.11 0.23
N ARG A 436 37.34 20.12 -1.10
CA ARG A 436 38.27 19.31 -1.88
C ARG A 436 39.47 20.16 -2.27
N GLY A 437 40.24 20.53 -1.25
CA GLY A 437 41.56 21.09 -1.43
C GLY A 437 42.64 20.03 -1.23
#